data_190a512c18f615bd27db12443c5daebd
#
_entry.id   190a512c18f615bd27db12443c5daebd
#
_cell.length_a   1.000
_cell.length_b   1.000
_cell.length_c   1.000
_cell.angle_alpha   90.00
_cell.angle_beta   90.00
_cell.angle_gamma   90.00
#
_symmetry.space_group_name_H-M   'P 1'
#
loop_
_entity.id
_entity.type
_entity.pdbx_description
1 polymer ?
#
loop_
_entity_poly.entity_id
_entity_poly.type
_entity_poly.pdbx_seq_one_letter_code
_entity_poly.pdbx_strand_id
1 'polypeptide(L)'
;MNNTKTIKELERDLENFKLLSKTYNEKLKVLDKKNKLNAILFVGLFISKTTIIILLLILNLSNLGIGIFLISYLSLTLVTLNTIGKSLHDMSEFDTIKINEELNKINILNTKELIDNYNEKVISEERIEEKKKNILAYKRYLNNQKQIEEKNNVKKLELRR
;
A
#
# COMPACT_ATOMS: atom_id res chain seq x y z
N MET A 1 -9.52 -24.58 11.75
CA MET A 1 -9.64 -23.51 12.76
C MET A 1 -9.48 -22.18 12.03
N ASN A 2 -10.57 -21.48 11.74
CA ASN A 2 -10.51 -20.14 11.18
C ASN A 2 -10.07 -19.17 12.30
N ASN A 3 -8.79 -18.80 12.33
CA ASN A 3 -8.31 -17.70 13.16
C ASN A 3 -8.89 -16.39 12.59
N THR A 4 -10.09 -16.04 13.03
CA THR A 4 -10.62 -14.70 12.79
C THR A 4 -9.76 -13.72 13.56
N LYS A 5 -8.95 -12.93 12.82
CA LYS A 5 -8.13 -11.87 13.42
C LYS A 5 -9.04 -10.92 14.20
N THR A 6 -8.57 -10.49 15.36
CA THR A 6 -9.26 -9.46 16.14
C THR A 6 -9.17 -8.12 15.43
N ILE A 7 -10.10 -7.19 15.69
CA ILE A 7 -10.09 -5.86 15.07
C ILE A 7 -8.78 -5.11 15.33
N LYS A 8 -8.22 -5.26 16.54
CA LYS A 8 -6.92 -4.65 16.91
C LYS A 8 -5.76 -5.19 16.08
N GLU A 9 -5.79 -6.47 15.71
CA GLU A 9 -4.79 -7.06 14.82
C GLU A 9 -4.92 -6.53 13.40
N LEU A 10 -6.14 -6.36 12.90
CA LEU A 10 -6.41 -5.78 11.59
C LEU A 10 -5.98 -4.31 11.52
N GLU A 11 -6.26 -3.52 12.55
CA GLU A 11 -5.82 -2.12 12.62
C GLU A 11 -4.30 -2.00 12.64
N ARG A 12 -3.61 -2.85 13.41
CA ARG A 12 -2.15 -2.91 13.43
C ARG A 12 -1.57 -3.32 12.07
N ASP A 13 -2.16 -4.31 11.41
CA ASP A 13 -1.73 -4.73 10.09
C ASP A 13 -1.93 -3.60 9.07
N LEU A 14 -3.04 -2.87 9.15
CA LEU A 14 -3.30 -1.71 8.31
C LEU A 14 -2.26 -0.60 8.51
N GLU A 15 -1.86 -0.33 9.74
CA GLU A 15 -0.82 0.66 10.04
C GLU A 15 0.55 0.22 9.49
N ASN A 16 0.90 -1.06 9.66
CA ASN A 16 2.13 -1.64 9.11
C ASN A 16 2.15 -1.55 7.57
N PHE A 17 1.05 -1.85 6.88
CA PHE A 17 0.96 -1.74 5.44
C PHE A 17 1.09 -0.29 4.95
N LYS A 18 0.52 0.68 5.68
CA LYS A 18 0.68 2.12 5.36
C LYS A 18 2.13 2.56 5.51
N LEU A 19 2.82 2.13 6.57
CA LEU A 19 4.24 2.42 6.78
C LEU A 19 5.10 1.81 5.67
N LEU A 20 4.82 0.56 5.28
CA LEU A 20 5.51 -0.14 4.21
C LEU A 20 5.30 0.57 2.86
N SER A 21 4.08 1.03 2.56
CA SER A 21 3.79 1.82 1.36
C SER A 21 4.61 3.12 1.30
N LYS A 22 4.75 3.81 2.42
CA LYS A 22 5.61 5.01 2.51
C LYS A 22 7.07 4.66 2.19
N THR A 23 7.59 3.58 2.76
CA THR A 23 8.96 3.10 2.51
C THR A 23 9.18 2.74 1.03
N TYR A 24 8.23 2.05 0.40
CA TYR A 24 8.31 1.74 -1.03
C TYR A 24 8.32 3.01 -1.89
N ASN A 25 7.44 3.96 -1.60
CA ASN A 25 7.38 5.23 -2.34
C ASN A 25 8.68 6.04 -2.23
N GLU A 26 9.33 6.06 -1.06
CA GLU A 26 10.63 6.71 -0.88
C GLU A 26 11.72 6.01 -1.70
N LYS A 27 11.78 4.68 -1.67
CA LYS A 27 12.72 3.89 -2.47
C LYS A 27 12.51 4.09 -3.99
N LEU A 28 11.26 4.09 -4.46
CA LEU A 28 10.92 4.32 -5.87
C LEU A 28 11.40 5.71 -6.33
N LYS A 29 11.23 6.76 -5.52
CA LYS A 29 11.74 8.10 -5.85
C LYS A 29 13.27 8.13 -5.98
N VAL A 30 13.99 7.44 -5.11
CA VAL A 30 15.45 7.36 -5.16
C VAL A 30 15.90 6.62 -6.43
N LEU A 31 15.28 5.49 -6.74
CA LEU A 31 15.61 4.70 -7.93
C LEU A 31 15.24 5.43 -9.23
N ASP A 32 14.10 6.11 -9.28
CA ASP A 32 13.73 6.94 -10.45
C ASP A 32 14.76 8.04 -10.73
N LYS A 33 15.21 8.73 -9.68
CA LYS A 33 16.28 9.74 -9.80
C LYS A 33 17.59 9.11 -10.30
N LYS A 34 17.94 7.93 -9.79
CA LYS A 34 19.16 7.21 -10.18
C LYS A 34 19.07 6.73 -11.64
N ASN A 35 17.93 6.20 -12.07
CA ASN A 35 17.70 5.78 -13.45
C ASN A 35 17.79 6.96 -14.43
N LYS A 36 17.24 8.13 -14.09
CA LYS A 36 17.38 9.35 -14.89
C LYS A 36 18.84 9.78 -15.02
N LEU A 37 19.61 9.73 -13.92
CA LEU A 37 21.03 10.04 -13.94
C LEU A 37 21.82 9.06 -14.84
N ASN A 38 21.54 7.76 -14.71
CA ASN A 38 22.17 6.75 -15.55
C ASN A 38 21.86 6.95 -17.04
N ALA A 39 20.63 7.34 -17.39
CA ALA A 39 20.25 7.66 -18.75
C ALA A 39 21.03 8.87 -19.30
N ILE A 40 21.19 9.94 -18.52
CA ILE A 40 22.00 11.12 -18.90
C ILE A 40 23.47 10.72 -19.10
N LEU A 41 24.04 9.93 -18.20
CA LEU A 41 25.41 9.43 -18.31
C LEU A 41 25.59 8.59 -19.56
N PHE A 42 24.64 7.72 -19.89
CA PHE A 42 24.67 6.91 -21.08
C PHE A 42 24.70 7.75 -22.37
N VAL A 43 23.83 8.76 -22.45
CA VAL A 43 23.80 9.70 -23.59
C VAL A 43 25.15 10.45 -23.71
N GLY A 44 25.67 10.94 -22.59
CA GLY A 44 26.98 11.59 -22.56
C GLY A 44 28.13 10.69 -23.06
N LEU A 45 28.16 9.45 -22.60
CA LEU A 45 29.16 8.45 -23.05
C LEU A 45 29.01 8.12 -24.55
N PHE A 46 27.77 8.06 -25.05
CA PHE A 46 27.52 7.81 -26.47
C PHE A 46 28.04 8.97 -27.33
N ILE A 47 27.73 10.22 -26.94
CA ILE A 47 28.24 11.43 -27.62
C ILE A 47 29.76 11.45 -27.61
N SER A 48 30.39 11.14 -26.48
CA SER A 48 31.87 11.15 -26.39
C SER A 48 32.49 10.11 -27.31
N LYS A 49 31.92 8.91 -27.46
CA LYS A 49 32.38 7.88 -28.39
C LYS A 49 32.27 8.32 -29.84
N THR A 50 31.11 8.90 -30.23
CA THR A 50 30.90 9.39 -31.59
C THR A 50 31.89 10.51 -31.93
N THR A 51 32.16 11.42 -30.97
CA THR A 51 33.18 12.49 -31.15
C THR A 51 34.56 11.91 -31.37
N ILE A 52 34.99 10.87 -30.63
CA ILE A 52 36.28 10.22 -30.84
C ILE A 52 36.38 9.61 -32.23
N ILE A 53 35.34 8.96 -32.72
CA ILE A 53 35.32 8.34 -34.07
C ILE A 53 35.45 9.46 -35.15
N ILE A 54 34.71 10.58 -35.01
CA ILE A 54 34.76 11.69 -35.95
C ILE A 54 36.15 12.32 -35.96
N LEU A 55 36.77 12.54 -34.80
CA LEU A 55 38.12 13.06 -34.71
C LEU A 55 39.16 12.11 -35.34
N LEU A 56 39.04 10.79 -35.18
CA LEU A 56 39.89 9.81 -35.86
C LEU A 56 39.81 9.91 -37.39
N LEU A 57 38.60 10.20 -37.93
CA LEU A 57 38.39 10.30 -39.36
C LEU A 57 38.93 11.62 -39.95
N ILE A 58 38.88 12.72 -39.19
CA ILE A 58 39.28 14.06 -39.66
C ILE A 58 40.77 14.29 -39.48
N LEU A 59 41.35 13.82 -38.36
CA LEU A 59 42.75 14.05 -38.03
C LEU A 59 43.62 12.98 -38.70
N ASN A 60 44.53 13.42 -39.59
CA ASN A 60 45.55 12.55 -40.19
C ASN A 60 46.66 12.26 -39.17
N LEU A 61 46.35 11.35 -38.20
CA LEU A 61 47.17 11.08 -37.02
C LEU A 61 48.30 10.10 -37.33
N SER A 62 49.46 10.30 -36.68
CA SER A 62 50.51 9.30 -36.62
C SER A 62 50.05 8.01 -35.96
N ASN A 63 50.74 6.89 -36.19
CA ASN A 63 50.42 5.60 -35.56
C ASN A 63 50.29 5.67 -34.02
N LEU A 64 51.11 6.49 -33.38
CA LEU A 64 51.04 6.74 -31.95
C LEU A 64 49.73 7.46 -31.53
N GLY A 65 49.32 8.44 -32.31
CA GLY A 65 48.03 9.16 -32.10
C GLY A 65 46.84 8.24 -32.27
N ILE A 66 46.83 7.36 -33.26
CA ILE A 66 45.78 6.32 -33.45
C ILE A 66 45.73 5.40 -32.25
N GLY A 67 46.87 4.94 -31.71
CA GLY A 67 46.94 4.08 -30.53
C GLY A 67 46.29 4.74 -29.30
N ILE A 68 46.55 6.04 -29.02
CA ILE A 68 45.96 6.75 -27.90
C ILE A 68 44.41 6.83 -28.03
N PHE A 69 43.92 7.14 -29.25
CA PHE A 69 42.48 7.21 -29.49
C PHE A 69 41.78 5.85 -29.31
N LEU A 70 42.40 4.75 -29.77
CA LEU A 70 41.88 3.41 -29.58
C LEU A 70 41.80 3.01 -28.10
N ILE A 71 42.83 3.32 -27.31
CA ILE A 71 42.82 3.07 -25.86
C ILE A 71 41.68 3.87 -25.19
N SER A 72 41.55 5.13 -25.57
CA SER A 72 40.47 6.01 -25.04
C SER A 72 39.06 5.44 -25.39
N TYR A 73 38.89 4.99 -26.63
CA TYR A 73 37.64 4.40 -27.09
C TYR A 73 37.30 3.10 -26.31
N LEU A 74 38.31 2.21 -26.12
CA LEU A 74 38.15 0.99 -25.34
C LEU A 74 37.79 1.29 -23.88
N SER A 75 38.45 2.26 -23.24
CA SER A 75 38.15 2.68 -21.88
C SER A 75 36.72 3.18 -21.74
N LEU A 76 36.25 4.06 -22.66
CA LEU A 76 34.88 4.50 -22.71
C LEU A 76 33.89 3.35 -22.94
N THR A 77 34.27 2.35 -23.69
CA THR A 77 33.44 1.15 -23.94
C THR A 77 33.23 0.36 -22.64
N LEU A 78 34.29 0.15 -21.86
CA LEU A 78 34.19 -0.52 -20.57
C LEU A 78 33.32 0.24 -19.56
N VAL A 79 33.49 1.57 -19.50
CA VAL A 79 32.65 2.42 -18.66
C VAL A 79 31.17 2.34 -19.09
N THR A 80 30.90 2.33 -20.40
CA THR A 80 29.54 2.21 -20.93
C THR A 80 28.90 0.88 -20.55
N LEU A 81 29.62 -0.24 -20.72
CA LEU A 81 29.13 -1.56 -20.34
C LEU A 81 28.80 -1.65 -18.84
N ASN A 82 29.67 -1.10 -17.98
CA ASN A 82 29.42 -1.05 -16.55
C ASN A 82 28.19 -0.19 -16.21
N THR A 83 28.01 0.96 -16.90
CA THR A 83 26.83 1.81 -16.70
C THR A 83 25.55 1.12 -17.13
N ILE A 84 25.57 0.38 -18.24
CA ILE A 84 24.42 -0.42 -18.70
C ILE A 84 24.09 -1.51 -17.66
N GLY A 85 25.10 -2.26 -17.19
CA GLY A 85 24.89 -3.30 -16.18
C GLY A 85 24.22 -2.75 -14.89
N LYS A 86 24.70 -1.61 -14.40
CA LYS A 86 24.08 -0.92 -13.24
C LYS A 86 22.66 -0.47 -13.54
N SER A 87 22.42 0.12 -14.72
CA SER A 87 21.09 0.59 -15.11
C SER A 87 20.08 -0.57 -15.20
N LEU A 88 20.46 -1.70 -15.76
CA LEU A 88 19.61 -2.88 -15.84
C LEU A 88 19.27 -3.43 -14.45
N HIS A 89 20.24 -3.44 -13.53
CA HIS A 89 20.02 -3.85 -12.16
C HIS A 89 19.04 -2.91 -11.44
N ASP A 90 19.27 -1.60 -11.56
CA ASP A 90 18.41 -0.56 -10.95
C ASP A 90 16.98 -0.61 -11.51
N MET A 91 16.80 -0.90 -12.80
CA MET A 91 15.48 -1.08 -13.42
C MET A 91 14.77 -2.33 -12.89
N SER A 92 15.47 -3.45 -12.76
CA SER A 92 14.90 -4.67 -12.20
C SER A 92 14.47 -4.49 -10.73
N GLU A 93 15.29 -3.78 -9.94
CA GLU A 93 14.94 -3.43 -8.55
C GLU A 93 13.71 -2.52 -8.51
N PHE A 94 13.64 -1.51 -9.39
CA PHE A 94 12.51 -0.59 -9.51
C PHE A 94 11.21 -1.34 -9.80
N ASP A 95 11.20 -2.23 -10.77
CA ASP A 95 10.02 -3.02 -11.15
C ASP A 95 9.58 -3.92 -9.99
N THR A 96 10.53 -4.57 -9.30
CA THR A 96 10.23 -5.41 -8.14
C THR A 96 9.59 -4.62 -7.01
N ILE A 97 10.13 -3.43 -6.69
CA ILE A 97 9.58 -2.58 -5.64
C ILE A 97 8.20 -2.04 -6.04
N LYS A 98 8.00 -1.70 -7.31
CA LYS A 98 6.71 -1.23 -7.84
C LYS A 98 5.62 -2.30 -7.71
N ILE A 99 5.94 -3.56 -8.08
CA ILE A 99 5.01 -4.69 -7.91
C ILE A 99 4.67 -4.87 -6.43
N ASN A 100 5.66 -4.85 -5.54
CA ASN A 100 5.43 -4.99 -4.11
C ASN A 100 4.59 -3.84 -3.53
N GLU A 101 4.76 -2.62 -4.03
CA GLU A 101 3.94 -1.46 -3.63
C GLU A 101 2.49 -1.61 -4.07
N GLU A 102 2.25 -2.12 -5.29
CA GLU A 102 0.89 -2.41 -5.79
C GLU A 102 0.21 -3.53 -4.99
N LEU A 103 0.92 -4.62 -4.69
CA LEU A 103 0.41 -5.69 -3.81
C LEU A 103 0.08 -5.16 -2.41
N ASN A 104 0.93 -4.29 -1.88
CA ASN A 104 0.70 -3.68 -0.57
C ASN A 104 -0.54 -2.76 -0.56
N LYS A 105 -0.82 -2.04 -1.65
CA LYS A 105 -2.07 -1.27 -1.81
C LYS A 105 -3.31 -2.16 -1.77
N ILE A 106 -3.25 -3.32 -2.43
CA ILE A 106 -4.34 -4.31 -2.40
C ILE A 106 -4.55 -4.81 -0.97
N ASN A 107 -3.47 -5.11 -0.22
CA ASN A 107 -3.56 -5.51 1.17
C ASN A 107 -4.19 -4.44 2.06
N ILE A 108 -3.88 -3.17 1.83
CA ILE A 108 -4.50 -2.03 2.52
C ILE A 108 -6.01 -1.99 2.26
N LEU A 109 -6.44 -2.14 1.00
CA LEU A 109 -7.85 -2.13 0.62
C LEU A 109 -8.60 -3.29 1.26
N ASN A 110 -8.09 -4.51 1.14
CA ASN A 110 -8.70 -5.70 1.71
C ASN A 110 -8.79 -5.62 3.24
N THR A 111 -7.75 -5.09 3.91
CA THR A 111 -7.77 -4.95 5.37
C THR A 111 -8.79 -3.90 5.82
N LYS A 112 -8.95 -2.79 5.08
CA LYS A 112 -9.99 -1.79 5.36
C LYS A 112 -11.38 -2.39 5.21
N GLU A 113 -11.65 -3.11 4.14
CA GLU A 113 -12.94 -3.78 3.92
C GLU A 113 -13.27 -4.75 5.06
N LEU A 114 -12.29 -5.51 5.56
CA LEU A 114 -12.48 -6.40 6.70
C LEU A 114 -12.82 -5.63 7.98
N ILE A 115 -12.20 -4.49 8.23
CA ILE A 115 -12.49 -3.62 9.38
C ILE A 115 -13.89 -3.04 9.27
N ASP A 116 -14.28 -2.55 8.09
CA ASP A 116 -15.60 -1.95 7.85
C ASP A 116 -16.71 -3.00 8.05
N ASN A 117 -16.56 -4.20 7.49
CA ASN A 117 -17.48 -5.31 7.66
C ASN A 117 -17.61 -5.74 9.14
N TYR A 118 -16.49 -5.72 9.89
CA TYR A 118 -16.52 -6.01 11.32
C TYR A 118 -17.32 -4.95 12.10
N ASN A 119 -17.08 -3.68 11.81
CA ASN A 119 -17.78 -2.57 12.46
C ASN A 119 -19.29 -2.58 12.16
N GLU A 120 -19.69 -2.86 10.91
CA GLU A 120 -21.11 -3.00 10.55
C GLU A 120 -21.78 -4.14 11.33
N LYS A 121 -21.09 -5.25 11.50
CA LYS A 121 -21.60 -6.38 12.28
C LYS A 121 -21.81 -6.01 13.75
N VAL A 122 -20.84 -5.34 14.38
CA VAL A 122 -20.93 -4.89 15.77
C VAL A 122 -22.11 -3.93 15.94
N ILE A 123 -22.25 -2.92 15.06
CA ILE A 123 -23.36 -1.96 15.10
C ILE A 123 -24.71 -2.67 14.94
N SER A 124 -24.80 -3.69 14.09
CA SER A 124 -26.02 -4.46 13.89
C SER A 124 -26.41 -5.28 15.14
N GLU A 125 -25.43 -5.88 15.81
CA GLU A 125 -25.62 -6.64 17.04
C GLU A 125 -26.07 -5.73 18.20
N GLU A 126 -25.46 -4.55 18.35
CA GLU A 126 -25.87 -3.56 19.35
C GLU A 126 -27.32 -3.09 19.14
N ARG A 127 -27.71 -2.79 17.89
CA ARG A 127 -29.11 -2.42 17.56
C ARG A 127 -30.11 -3.52 17.88
N ILE A 128 -29.74 -4.78 17.66
CA ILE A 128 -30.59 -5.93 18.01
C ILE A 128 -30.74 -6.04 19.51
N GLU A 129 -29.67 -5.86 20.26
CA GLU A 129 -29.70 -5.94 21.73
C GLU A 129 -30.52 -4.80 22.34
N GLU A 130 -30.40 -3.58 21.82
CA GLU A 130 -31.22 -2.45 22.22
C GLU A 130 -32.71 -2.70 21.96
N LYS A 131 -33.08 -3.23 20.78
CA LYS A 131 -34.46 -3.62 20.47
C LYS A 131 -34.97 -4.69 21.43
N LYS A 132 -34.17 -5.68 21.80
CA LYS A 132 -34.55 -6.71 22.79
C LYS A 132 -34.82 -6.07 24.16
N LYS A 133 -33.97 -5.16 24.62
CA LYS A 133 -34.16 -4.42 25.89
C LYS A 133 -35.47 -3.63 25.88
N ASN A 134 -35.76 -2.92 24.79
CA ASN A 134 -36.98 -2.13 24.64
C ASN A 134 -38.25 -3.01 24.64
N ILE A 135 -38.23 -4.16 23.96
CA ILE A 135 -39.33 -5.13 23.97
C ILE A 135 -39.54 -5.70 25.38
N LEU A 136 -38.47 -5.99 26.10
CA LEU A 136 -38.55 -6.50 27.47
C LEU A 136 -39.14 -5.45 28.44
N ALA A 137 -38.74 -4.20 28.32
CA ALA A 137 -39.28 -3.09 29.09
C ALA A 137 -40.77 -2.89 28.80
N TYR A 138 -41.18 -2.95 27.53
CA TYR A 138 -42.59 -2.86 27.15
C TYR A 138 -43.43 -4.02 27.69
N LYS A 139 -42.95 -5.25 27.67
CA LYS A 139 -43.61 -6.39 28.27
C LYS A 139 -43.79 -6.25 29.78
N ARG A 140 -42.77 -5.74 30.49
CA ARG A 140 -42.89 -5.43 31.93
C ARG A 140 -43.96 -4.36 32.22
N TYR A 141 -43.99 -3.31 31.39
CA TYR A 141 -45.00 -2.29 31.48
C TYR A 141 -46.44 -2.84 31.33
N LEU A 142 -46.67 -3.66 30.29
CA LEU A 142 -47.97 -4.33 30.07
C LEU A 142 -48.38 -5.23 31.22
N ASN A 143 -47.45 -6.00 31.78
CA ASN A 143 -47.74 -6.88 32.92
C ASN A 143 -48.11 -6.07 34.16
N ASN A 144 -47.46 -4.93 34.42
CA ASN A 144 -47.78 -4.07 35.51
C ASN A 144 -49.18 -3.43 35.32
N GLN A 145 -49.53 -3.01 34.11
CA GLN A 145 -50.87 -2.50 33.81
C GLN A 145 -51.96 -3.54 34.08
N LYS A 146 -51.77 -4.77 33.63
CA LYS A 146 -52.72 -5.87 33.92
C LYS A 146 -52.91 -6.10 35.42
N GLN A 147 -51.81 -6.11 36.20
CA GLN A 147 -51.91 -6.27 37.67
C GLN A 147 -52.67 -5.12 38.34
N ILE A 148 -52.52 -3.87 37.84
CA ILE A 148 -53.24 -2.71 38.34
C ILE A 148 -54.74 -2.84 38.02
N GLU A 149 -55.10 -3.25 36.80
CA GLU A 149 -56.47 -3.50 36.40
C GLU A 149 -57.14 -4.60 37.20
N GLU A 150 -56.46 -5.71 37.45
CA GLU A 150 -56.95 -6.81 38.29
C GLU A 150 -57.21 -6.33 39.72
N LYS A 151 -56.25 -5.60 40.31
CA LYS A 151 -56.43 -5.03 41.66
C LYS A 151 -57.61 -4.05 41.73
N ASN A 152 -57.79 -3.22 40.71
CA ASN A 152 -58.92 -2.26 40.67
C ASN A 152 -60.25 -2.98 40.48
N ASN A 153 -60.31 -4.06 39.74
CA ASN A 153 -61.52 -4.86 39.55
C ASN A 153 -61.90 -5.63 40.84
N VAL A 154 -60.92 -6.18 41.56
CA VAL A 154 -61.15 -6.81 42.87
C VAL A 154 -61.71 -5.80 43.86
N LYS A 155 -61.12 -4.60 43.96
CA LYS A 155 -61.58 -3.52 44.85
C LYS A 155 -62.98 -3.05 44.52
N LYS A 156 -63.37 -3.01 43.22
CA LYS A 156 -64.75 -2.70 42.79
C LYS A 156 -65.75 -3.76 43.18
N LEU A 157 -65.36 -5.00 43.19
CA LEU A 157 -66.23 -6.12 43.62
C LEU A 157 -66.43 -6.14 45.13
N GLU A 158 -65.40 -5.79 45.91
CA GLU A 158 -65.52 -5.66 47.39
C GLU A 158 -66.43 -4.49 47.83
N LEU A 159 -66.43 -3.39 47.10
CA LEU A 159 -67.30 -2.21 47.39
C LEU A 159 -68.78 -2.44 47.00
N ARG A 160 -69.11 -3.50 46.30
CA ARG A 160 -70.48 -3.86 45.91
C ARG A 160 -71.12 -4.94 46.80
N ARG A 161 -70.42 -5.46 47.80
CA ARG A 161 -70.93 -6.33 48.88
C ARG A 161 -71.21 -5.56 50.13
#